data_a0e272414b3529ceab871fe3be110d0e
#
_entry.id   a0e272414b3529ceab871fe3be110d0e
#
_cell.length_a   1.000
_cell.length_b   1.000
_cell.length_c   1.000
_cell.angle_alpha   90.00
_cell.angle_beta   90.00
_cell.angle_gamma   90.00
#
_symmetry.space_group_name_H-M   'P 1'
#
loop_
_entity.id
_entity.type
_entity.pdbx_description
1 polymer ?
#
loop_
_entity_poly.entity_id
_entity_poly.type
_entity_poly.pdbx_seq_one_letter_code
_entity_poly.pdbx_strand_id
1 'polypeptide(L)'
;MTIAEAEQANQQMTQRAAADGLEFRFDIIRGGNTFDAHRLLHLARDHGLQPQMKERLLRATFTEGLPIADPPTLVRLATQVGLPAGQAQAVLDGDAYAGAVRADEQQAARYGITGVPFFVADGKYAVSGAQPPEVLLRLLRRAYEDSSQLTPVAVTTDGNSQSSCDGDSCRTG
;
A
#
# COMPACT_ATOMS: atom_id res chain seq x y z
N MET A 1 -29.20 2.80 4.80
CA MET A 1 -28.74 4.17 5.07
C MET A 1 -29.63 5.12 4.28
N THR A 2 -30.33 6.01 4.93
CA THR A 2 -31.14 7.04 4.30
C THR A 2 -30.27 8.21 3.81
N ILE A 3 -30.81 9.09 2.97
CA ILE A 3 -30.09 10.30 2.52
C ILE A 3 -29.69 11.18 3.70
N ALA A 4 -30.60 11.37 4.67
CA ALA A 4 -30.32 12.17 5.86
C ALA A 4 -29.19 11.60 6.74
N GLU A 5 -29.13 10.27 6.89
CA GLU A 5 -28.02 9.59 7.58
C GLU A 5 -26.68 9.79 6.86
N ALA A 6 -26.70 9.73 5.51
CA ALA A 6 -25.50 9.97 4.69
C ALA A 6 -25.01 11.42 4.80
N GLU A 7 -25.92 12.39 4.77
CA GLU A 7 -25.59 13.82 4.94
C GLU A 7 -25.01 14.09 6.34
N GLN A 8 -25.59 13.50 7.37
CA GLN A 8 -25.05 13.62 8.73
C GLN A 8 -23.65 13.01 8.87
N ALA A 9 -23.42 11.84 8.26
CA ALA A 9 -22.10 11.21 8.26
C ALA A 9 -21.06 12.06 7.51
N ASN A 10 -21.43 12.65 6.38
CA ASN A 10 -20.56 13.56 5.62
C ASN A 10 -20.23 14.82 6.43
N GLN A 11 -21.20 15.41 7.15
CA GLN A 11 -20.95 16.57 8.00
C GLN A 11 -19.98 16.24 9.15
N GLN A 12 -20.16 15.09 9.81
CA GLN A 12 -19.25 14.65 10.86
C GLN A 12 -17.83 14.42 10.33
N MET A 13 -17.69 13.81 9.14
CA MET A 13 -16.41 13.59 8.51
C MET A 13 -15.75 14.91 8.11
N THR A 14 -16.50 15.88 7.58
CA THR A 14 -16.00 17.22 7.25
C THR A 14 -15.45 17.93 8.49
N GLN A 15 -16.19 17.88 9.61
CA GLN A 15 -15.76 18.50 10.87
C GLN A 15 -14.48 17.84 11.40
N ARG A 16 -14.38 16.50 11.33
CA ARG A 16 -13.19 15.78 11.75
C ARG A 16 -12.00 16.11 10.88
N ALA A 17 -12.17 16.12 9.55
CA ALA A 17 -11.13 16.50 8.61
C ALA A 17 -10.60 17.93 8.87
N ALA A 18 -11.52 18.88 9.12
CA ALA A 18 -11.15 20.26 9.43
C ALA A 18 -10.31 20.37 10.73
N ALA A 19 -10.60 19.56 11.74
CA ALA A 19 -9.80 19.51 12.97
C ALA A 19 -8.36 19.03 12.73
N ASP A 20 -8.15 18.20 11.69
CA ASP A 20 -6.85 17.71 11.26
C ASP A 20 -6.23 18.59 10.13
N GLY A 21 -6.80 19.76 9.83
CA GLY A 21 -6.32 20.71 8.83
C GLY A 21 -6.64 20.31 7.38
N LEU A 22 -7.57 19.39 7.17
CA LEU A 22 -8.00 18.93 5.85
C LEU A 22 -9.33 19.56 5.44
N GLU A 23 -9.43 20.02 4.20
CA GLU A 23 -10.67 20.54 3.62
C GLU A 23 -11.40 19.45 2.84
N PHE A 24 -12.54 18.96 3.37
CA PHE A 24 -13.41 18.03 2.68
C PHE A 24 -14.68 18.72 2.18
N ARG A 25 -14.95 18.56 0.89
CA ARG A 25 -16.06 19.18 0.15
C ARG A 25 -16.95 18.08 -0.45
N PHE A 26 -17.70 17.38 0.43
CA PHE A 26 -18.63 16.32 -0.02
C PHE A 26 -19.75 16.83 -0.95
N ASP A 27 -20.01 18.12 -0.91
CA ASP A 27 -21.00 18.80 -1.77
C ASP A 27 -20.62 18.82 -3.26
N ILE A 28 -19.32 18.68 -3.59
CA ILE A 28 -18.83 18.74 -4.96
C ILE A 28 -18.14 17.45 -5.44
N ILE A 29 -18.07 16.43 -4.59
CA ILE A 29 -17.42 15.16 -4.95
C ILE A 29 -18.12 14.55 -6.16
N ARG A 30 -17.32 14.10 -7.12
CA ARG A 30 -17.77 13.36 -8.29
C ARG A 30 -17.35 11.90 -8.20
N GLY A 31 -18.35 11.03 -8.12
CA GLY A 31 -18.12 9.57 -8.12
C GLY A 31 -17.67 9.08 -9.49
N GLY A 32 -17.05 7.89 -9.51
CA GLY A 32 -16.62 7.24 -10.74
C GLY A 32 -15.75 6.04 -10.48
N ASN A 33 -15.36 5.34 -11.53
CA ASN A 33 -14.44 4.23 -11.45
C ASN A 33 -13.01 4.74 -11.21
N THR A 34 -12.36 4.25 -10.17
CA THR A 34 -11.01 4.66 -9.78
C THR A 34 -9.92 3.73 -10.32
N PHE A 35 -10.27 2.74 -11.14
CA PHE A 35 -9.33 1.75 -11.65
C PHE A 35 -8.13 2.38 -12.37
N ASP A 36 -8.36 3.34 -13.24
CA ASP A 36 -7.32 4.04 -13.98
C ASP A 36 -6.46 4.94 -13.08
N ALA A 37 -7.06 5.55 -12.06
CA ALA A 37 -6.29 6.27 -11.04
C ALA A 37 -5.32 5.34 -10.31
N HIS A 38 -5.72 4.11 -9.98
CA HIS A 38 -4.84 3.10 -9.39
C HIS A 38 -3.73 2.66 -10.34
N ARG A 39 -4.00 2.53 -11.66
CA ARG A 39 -2.97 2.25 -12.68
C ARG A 39 -1.91 3.35 -12.71
N LEU A 40 -2.31 4.61 -12.62
CA LEU A 40 -1.37 5.73 -12.52
C LEU A 40 -0.60 5.78 -11.20
N LEU A 41 -1.14 5.25 -10.09
CA LEU A 41 -0.38 5.07 -8.85
C LEU A 41 0.75 4.06 -9.01
N HIS A 42 0.56 3.00 -9.80
CA HIS A 42 1.64 2.06 -10.13
C HIS A 42 2.69 2.69 -11.03
N LEU A 43 2.30 3.46 -12.07
CA LEU A 43 3.25 4.25 -12.86
C LEU A 43 4.04 5.21 -11.97
N ALA A 44 3.38 5.91 -11.07
CA ALA A 44 4.01 6.84 -10.14
C ALA A 44 5.00 6.15 -9.20
N ARG A 45 4.72 4.90 -8.77
CA ARG A 45 5.65 4.09 -7.97
C ARG A 45 6.96 3.84 -8.71
N ASP A 46 6.89 3.50 -9.99
CA ASP A 46 8.08 3.23 -10.82
C ASP A 46 8.94 4.50 -11.02
N HIS A 47 8.34 5.68 -10.86
CA HIS A 47 9.03 6.98 -10.86
C HIS A 47 9.39 7.51 -9.46
N GLY A 48 9.12 6.77 -8.37
CA GLY A 48 9.33 7.26 -7.00
C GLY A 48 8.36 8.37 -6.55
N LEU A 49 7.26 8.55 -7.28
CA LEU A 49 6.28 9.64 -7.08
C LEU A 49 4.92 9.15 -6.55
N GLN A 50 4.83 7.89 -6.09
CA GLN A 50 3.54 7.32 -5.66
C GLN A 50 2.86 8.09 -4.52
N PRO A 51 3.57 8.51 -3.45
CA PRO A 51 2.95 9.30 -2.38
C PRO A 51 2.39 10.63 -2.88
N GLN A 52 3.14 11.33 -3.75
CA GLN A 52 2.72 12.61 -4.32
C GLN A 52 1.49 12.45 -5.23
N MET A 53 1.47 11.40 -6.04
CA MET A 53 0.33 11.09 -6.90
C MET A 53 -0.91 10.73 -6.08
N LYS A 54 -0.76 9.93 -5.02
CA LYS A 54 -1.85 9.59 -4.11
C LYS A 54 -2.43 10.83 -3.44
N GLU A 55 -1.57 11.68 -2.88
CA GLU A 55 -1.99 12.95 -2.26
C GLU A 55 -2.72 13.83 -3.27
N ARG A 56 -2.20 13.94 -4.49
CA ARG A 56 -2.82 14.74 -5.56
C ARG A 56 -4.21 14.24 -5.94
N LEU A 57 -4.41 12.91 -6.01
CA LEU A 57 -5.71 12.31 -6.31
C LEU A 57 -6.72 12.52 -5.16
N LEU A 58 -6.27 12.37 -3.91
CA LEU A 58 -7.12 12.62 -2.73
C LEU A 58 -7.59 14.08 -2.69
N ARG A 59 -6.69 15.03 -2.89
CA ARG A 59 -7.02 16.45 -2.96
C ARG A 59 -7.96 16.77 -4.12
N ALA A 60 -7.70 16.19 -5.32
CA ALA A 60 -8.57 16.34 -6.47
C ALA A 60 -10.01 15.92 -6.15
N THR A 61 -10.16 14.80 -5.45
CA THR A 61 -11.47 14.23 -5.11
C THR A 61 -12.16 15.01 -3.99
N PHE A 62 -11.48 15.16 -2.85
CA PHE A 62 -12.13 15.61 -1.61
C PHE A 62 -12.16 17.12 -1.46
N THR A 63 -11.24 17.86 -2.07
CA THR A 63 -11.16 19.32 -1.93
C THR A 63 -11.60 20.04 -3.20
N GLU A 64 -11.22 19.53 -4.40
CA GLU A 64 -11.42 20.23 -5.66
C GLU A 64 -12.63 19.71 -6.46
N GLY A 65 -13.20 18.56 -6.10
CA GLY A 65 -14.34 17.95 -6.80
C GLY A 65 -14.05 17.56 -8.25
N LEU A 66 -12.78 17.25 -8.56
CA LEU A 66 -12.38 16.85 -9.90
C LEU A 66 -12.74 15.37 -10.18
N PRO A 67 -13.20 15.05 -11.40
CA PRO A 67 -13.57 13.69 -11.79
C PRO A 67 -12.32 12.84 -12.02
N ILE A 68 -11.88 12.07 -11.03
CA ILE A 68 -10.72 11.16 -11.16
C ILE A 68 -11.01 9.87 -11.95
N ALA A 69 -12.20 9.75 -12.52
CA ALA A 69 -12.55 8.73 -13.51
C ALA A 69 -12.37 9.23 -14.96
N ASP A 70 -12.05 10.51 -15.15
CA ASP A 70 -11.92 11.16 -16.45
C ASP A 70 -10.45 11.14 -16.92
N PRO A 71 -10.11 10.46 -18.04
CA PRO A 71 -8.72 10.30 -18.46
C PRO A 71 -7.98 11.63 -18.70
N PRO A 72 -8.54 12.67 -19.34
CA PRO A 72 -7.89 13.97 -19.46
C PRO A 72 -7.54 14.61 -18.09
N THR A 73 -8.44 14.48 -17.11
CA THR A 73 -8.19 14.95 -15.75
C THR A 73 -7.03 14.18 -15.12
N LEU A 74 -7.00 12.84 -15.24
CA LEU A 74 -5.93 12.01 -14.70
C LEU A 74 -4.56 12.33 -15.28
N VAL A 75 -4.45 12.55 -16.61
CA VAL A 75 -3.19 12.98 -17.26
C VAL A 75 -2.70 14.31 -16.70
N ARG A 76 -3.61 15.28 -16.55
CA ARG A 76 -3.26 16.59 -15.97
C ARG A 76 -2.75 16.45 -14.53
N LEU A 77 -3.43 15.65 -13.70
CA LEU A 77 -3.02 15.42 -12.31
C LEU A 77 -1.66 14.72 -12.23
N ALA A 78 -1.42 13.72 -13.07
CA ALA A 78 -0.15 13.02 -13.19
C ALA A 78 0.99 13.97 -13.58
N THR A 79 0.75 14.86 -14.54
CA THR A 79 1.74 15.86 -14.96
C THR A 79 2.07 16.86 -13.85
N GLN A 80 1.10 17.25 -13.04
CA GLN A 80 1.30 18.16 -11.91
C GLN A 80 2.24 17.60 -10.84
N VAL A 81 2.34 16.29 -10.71
CA VAL A 81 3.27 15.64 -9.77
C VAL A 81 4.61 15.26 -10.41
N GLY A 82 4.81 15.59 -11.70
CA GLY A 82 6.07 15.36 -12.40
C GLY A 82 6.11 14.08 -13.25
N LEU A 83 5.01 13.36 -13.41
CA LEU A 83 4.96 12.24 -14.36
C LEU A 83 4.94 12.76 -15.81
N PRO A 84 5.64 12.09 -16.74
CA PRO A 84 5.59 12.46 -18.15
C PRO A 84 4.17 12.27 -18.71
N ALA A 85 3.59 13.33 -19.29
CA ALA A 85 2.23 13.31 -19.82
C ALA A 85 2.00 12.18 -20.83
N GLY A 86 2.97 11.96 -21.73
CA GLY A 86 2.89 10.88 -22.74
C GLY A 86 2.86 9.47 -22.11
N GLN A 87 3.56 9.24 -21.00
CA GLN A 87 3.50 7.95 -20.30
C GLN A 87 2.16 7.78 -19.59
N ALA A 88 1.67 8.82 -18.91
CA ALA A 88 0.36 8.79 -18.27
C ALA A 88 -0.75 8.52 -19.31
N GLN A 89 -0.71 9.20 -20.46
CA GLN A 89 -1.65 8.97 -21.56
C GLN A 89 -1.55 7.52 -22.08
N ALA A 90 -0.34 7.00 -22.33
CA ALA A 90 -0.15 5.64 -22.83
C ALA A 90 -0.67 4.57 -21.87
N VAL A 91 -0.56 4.80 -20.55
CA VAL A 91 -1.17 3.92 -19.54
C VAL A 91 -2.68 3.90 -19.69
N LEU A 92 -3.31 5.07 -19.87
CA LEU A 92 -4.77 5.19 -19.97
C LEU A 92 -5.33 4.66 -21.30
N ASP A 93 -4.58 4.79 -22.39
CA ASP A 93 -4.98 4.30 -23.72
C ASP A 93 -4.82 2.78 -23.87
N GLY A 94 -3.96 2.17 -23.07
CA GLY A 94 -3.68 0.73 -23.09
C GLY A 94 -4.14 0.01 -21.81
N ASP A 95 -3.49 -1.12 -21.52
CA ASP A 95 -3.76 -1.98 -20.38
C ASP A 95 -2.60 -2.04 -19.36
N ALA A 96 -1.58 -1.20 -19.52
CA ALA A 96 -0.44 -1.15 -18.61
C ALA A 96 -0.90 -0.98 -17.15
N TYR A 97 -0.27 -1.75 -16.25
CA TYR A 97 -0.59 -1.83 -14.81
C TYR A 97 -1.98 -2.38 -14.45
N ALA A 98 -2.84 -2.78 -15.41
CA ALA A 98 -4.13 -3.39 -15.09
C ALA A 98 -3.95 -4.67 -14.27
N GLY A 99 -2.99 -5.52 -14.64
CA GLY A 99 -2.65 -6.72 -13.89
C GLY A 99 -2.15 -6.44 -12.47
N ALA A 100 -1.39 -5.36 -12.27
CA ALA A 100 -0.90 -4.95 -10.95
C ALA A 100 -2.04 -4.54 -10.03
N VAL A 101 -2.99 -3.72 -10.51
CA VAL A 101 -4.19 -3.34 -9.74
C VAL A 101 -5.02 -4.58 -9.38
N ARG A 102 -5.21 -5.51 -10.32
CA ARG A 102 -5.93 -6.76 -10.05
C ARG A 102 -5.22 -7.65 -9.03
N ALA A 103 -3.89 -7.66 -9.02
CA ALA A 103 -3.11 -8.37 -8.01
C ALA A 103 -3.30 -7.76 -6.62
N ASP A 104 -3.36 -6.43 -6.50
CA ASP A 104 -3.64 -5.74 -5.23
C ASP A 104 -5.07 -6.06 -4.73
N GLU A 105 -6.08 -6.06 -5.61
CA GLU A 105 -7.44 -6.47 -5.28
C GLU A 105 -7.51 -7.92 -4.78
N GLN A 106 -6.81 -8.84 -5.45
CA GLN A 106 -6.72 -10.23 -5.04
C GLN A 106 -6.00 -10.40 -3.70
N GLN A 107 -4.97 -9.60 -3.44
CA GLN A 107 -4.28 -9.62 -2.16
C GLN A 107 -5.21 -9.13 -1.04
N ALA A 108 -5.99 -8.08 -1.26
CA ALA A 108 -7.01 -7.62 -0.32
C ALA A 108 -8.03 -8.72 -0.03
N ALA A 109 -8.51 -9.42 -1.07
CA ALA A 109 -9.44 -10.53 -0.91
C ALA A 109 -8.84 -11.68 -0.09
N ARG A 110 -7.56 -12.03 -0.31
CA ARG A 110 -6.84 -13.05 0.49
C ARG A 110 -6.73 -12.69 1.96
N TYR A 111 -6.60 -11.41 2.29
CA TYR A 111 -6.64 -10.92 3.67
C TYR A 111 -8.05 -10.81 4.26
N GLY A 112 -9.08 -11.16 3.49
CA GLY A 112 -10.48 -11.07 3.93
C GLY A 112 -10.95 -9.63 4.11
N ILE A 113 -10.35 -8.66 3.40
CA ILE A 113 -10.71 -7.24 3.51
C ILE A 113 -12.06 -7.00 2.85
N THR A 114 -13.05 -6.60 3.63
CA THR A 114 -14.42 -6.28 3.18
C THR A 114 -14.73 -4.79 3.28
N GLY A 115 -13.82 -3.99 3.82
CA GLY A 115 -13.99 -2.55 4.00
C GLY A 115 -12.69 -1.85 4.36
N VAL A 116 -12.70 -0.53 4.28
CA VAL A 116 -11.53 0.33 4.54
C VAL A 116 -11.88 1.39 5.59
N PRO A 117 -10.88 1.87 6.35
CA PRO A 117 -9.46 1.50 6.29
C PRO A 117 -9.21 0.10 6.88
N PHE A 118 -8.15 -0.55 6.43
CA PHE A 118 -7.70 -1.84 6.93
C PHE A 118 -6.17 -1.85 6.99
N PHE A 119 -5.61 -2.29 8.12
CA PHE A 119 -4.18 -2.27 8.35
C PHE A 119 -3.68 -3.70 8.55
N VAL A 120 -2.62 -4.06 7.83
CA VAL A 120 -1.93 -5.34 7.97
C VAL A 120 -0.48 -5.07 8.33
N ALA A 121 0.01 -5.73 9.38
CA ALA A 121 1.40 -5.66 9.82
C ALA A 121 2.05 -7.05 9.70
N ASP A 122 3.22 -7.10 9.08
CA ASP A 122 4.03 -8.32 8.86
C ASP A 122 3.25 -9.47 8.16
N GLY A 123 2.18 -9.15 7.42
CA GLY A 123 1.33 -10.17 6.78
C GLY A 123 0.57 -11.09 7.73
N LYS A 124 0.68 -10.89 9.06
CA LYS A 124 0.15 -11.78 10.11
C LYS A 124 -0.90 -11.11 10.99
N TYR A 125 -0.72 -9.85 11.29
CA TYR A 125 -1.56 -9.10 12.22
C TYR A 125 -2.38 -8.09 11.46
N ALA A 126 -3.66 -8.00 11.76
CA ALA A 126 -4.54 -7.08 11.05
C ALA A 126 -5.52 -6.40 12.01
N VAL A 127 -5.96 -5.20 11.63
CA VAL A 127 -7.03 -4.47 12.29
C VAL A 127 -7.88 -3.75 11.24
N SER A 128 -9.19 -3.85 11.41
CA SER A 128 -10.19 -3.23 10.53
C SER A 128 -10.73 -1.94 11.13
N GLY A 129 -11.01 -0.96 10.29
CA GLY A 129 -11.61 0.32 10.65
C GLY A 129 -10.59 1.37 11.10
N ALA A 130 -11.07 2.60 11.19
CA ALA A 130 -10.33 3.73 11.75
C ALA A 130 -10.25 3.56 13.27
N GLN A 131 -9.19 2.95 13.75
CA GLN A 131 -8.97 2.65 15.16
C GLN A 131 -8.21 3.77 15.86
N PRO A 132 -8.37 3.90 17.20
CA PRO A 132 -7.55 4.81 17.99
C PRO A 132 -6.04 4.49 17.85
N PRO A 133 -5.15 5.50 17.98
CA PRO A 133 -3.70 5.31 17.84
C PRO A 133 -3.12 4.19 18.71
N GLU A 134 -3.68 3.99 19.90
CA GLU A 134 -3.22 2.97 20.86
C GLU A 134 -3.46 1.55 20.33
N VAL A 135 -4.52 1.34 19.53
CA VAL A 135 -4.82 0.06 18.89
C VAL A 135 -3.80 -0.21 17.78
N LEU A 136 -3.53 0.80 16.95
CA LEU A 136 -2.52 0.69 15.89
C LEU A 136 -1.12 0.49 16.46
N LEU A 137 -0.79 1.16 17.57
CA LEU A 137 0.50 0.97 18.25
C LEU A 137 0.64 -0.45 18.79
N ARG A 138 -0.41 -1.03 19.38
CA ARG A 138 -0.37 -2.44 19.84
C ARG A 138 -0.16 -3.41 18.67
N LEU A 139 -0.85 -3.18 17.54
CA LEU A 139 -0.65 -3.97 16.32
C LEU A 139 0.81 -3.95 15.87
N LEU A 140 1.41 -2.76 15.78
CA LEU A 140 2.79 -2.58 15.34
C LEU A 140 3.80 -3.19 16.32
N ARG A 141 3.61 -3.00 17.64
CA ARG A 141 4.47 -3.61 18.66
C ARG A 141 4.44 -5.13 18.56
N ARG A 142 3.25 -5.71 18.46
CA ARG A 142 3.11 -7.17 18.35
C ARG A 142 3.81 -7.72 17.10
N ALA A 143 3.63 -7.08 15.95
CA ALA A 143 4.29 -7.46 14.72
C ALA A 143 5.82 -7.35 14.83
N TYR A 144 6.31 -6.28 15.46
CA TYR A 144 7.73 -6.04 15.68
C TYR A 144 8.36 -7.07 16.62
N GLU A 145 7.72 -7.37 17.75
CA GLU A 145 8.19 -8.37 18.73
C GLU A 145 8.36 -9.74 18.08
N ASP A 146 7.37 -10.17 17.28
CA ASP A 146 7.41 -11.46 16.59
C ASP A 146 8.43 -11.48 15.43
N SER A 147 8.62 -10.37 14.71
CA SER A 147 9.61 -10.28 13.63
C SER A 147 11.05 -10.23 14.17
N SER A 148 11.24 -9.74 15.41
CA SER A 148 12.56 -9.63 16.04
C SER A 148 13.04 -10.94 16.67
N GLN A 149 12.17 -11.95 16.79
CA GLN A 149 12.55 -13.28 17.23
C GLN A 149 13.18 -14.07 16.07
N LEU A 150 14.45 -13.78 15.78
CA LEU A 150 15.27 -14.67 14.96
C LEU A 150 15.44 -15.98 15.76
N THR A 151 14.78 -17.03 15.31
CA THR A 151 15.08 -18.38 15.83
C THR A 151 16.46 -18.76 15.28
N PRO A 152 17.51 -18.87 16.12
CA PRO A 152 18.81 -19.30 15.61
C PRO A 152 18.65 -20.73 15.08
N VAL A 153 18.89 -20.90 13.78
CA VAL A 153 19.03 -22.23 13.19
C VAL A 153 20.36 -22.77 13.74
N ALA A 154 20.28 -23.79 14.58
CA ALA A 154 21.46 -24.50 15.00
C ALA A 154 22.11 -25.13 13.74
N VAL A 155 23.24 -24.59 13.33
CA VAL A 155 24.09 -25.23 12.34
C VAL A 155 24.75 -26.42 13.03
N THR A 156 24.17 -27.61 12.90
CA THR A 156 24.85 -28.84 13.22
C THR A 156 25.96 -28.98 12.19
N THR A 157 27.17 -28.65 12.60
CA THR A 157 28.37 -29.06 11.90
C THR A 157 28.56 -30.55 12.17
N ASP A 158 27.97 -31.40 11.34
CA ASP A 158 28.38 -32.80 11.26
C ASP A 158 29.77 -32.83 10.62
N GLY A 159 30.74 -32.59 11.45
CA GLY A 159 32.16 -32.70 11.15
C GLY A 159 32.75 -33.86 11.90
N ASN A 160 32.39 -35.06 11.53
CA ASN A 160 33.20 -36.21 11.88
C ASN A 160 33.85 -36.77 10.62
N SER A 161 35.06 -36.29 10.35
CA SER A 161 36.05 -36.99 9.53
C SER A 161 37.28 -37.17 10.39
N GLN A 162 37.21 -38.14 11.27
CA GLN A 162 38.41 -38.73 11.86
C GLN A 162 39.05 -39.58 10.77
N SER A 163 40.00 -39.03 10.07
CA SER A 163 41.05 -39.83 9.38
C SER A 163 42.18 -40.03 10.37
N SER A 164 42.15 -41.18 11.02
CA SER A 164 43.29 -41.73 11.75
C SER A 164 44.34 -42.11 10.71
N CYS A 165 45.44 -41.39 10.70
CA CYS A 165 46.67 -41.86 10.07
C CYS A 165 47.45 -42.59 11.16
N ASP A 166 47.34 -43.92 11.19
CA ASP A 166 48.28 -44.79 11.83
C ASP A 166 49.53 -44.96 10.95
N GLY A 167 50.60 -44.89 11.66
CA GLY A 167 51.97 -44.78 11.38
C GLY A 167 52.64 -45.67 10.33
N ASP A 168 53.82 -45.25 10.16
CA ASP A 168 55.04 -45.97 9.83
C ASP A 168 55.53 -45.93 8.36
N SER A 169 56.80 -45.59 8.29
CA SER A 169 57.70 -45.70 7.14
C SER A 169 57.82 -44.48 6.20
N CYS A 170 58.65 -43.55 6.67
CA CYS A 170 59.46 -42.76 5.75
C CYS A 170 60.92 -43.08 5.95
N ARG A 171 61.51 -43.81 5.01
CA ARG A 171 62.95 -43.83 4.81
C ARG A 171 63.30 -43.59 3.35
N THR A 172 64.03 -42.53 3.19
CA THR A 172 65.13 -42.24 2.25
C THR A 172 64.97 -42.59 0.73
N GLY A 173 65.17 -41.54 -0.04
CA GLY A 173 65.56 -41.52 -1.42
C GLY A 173 65.65 -40.10 -1.92
#